data_f6755c604d46f50ed855ec146b3c7946
#
_entry.id   f6755c604d46f50ed855ec146b3c7946
#
_cell.length_a   1.000
_cell.length_b   1.000
_cell.length_c   1.000
_cell.angle_alpha   90.00
_cell.angle_beta   90.00
_cell.angle_gamma   90.00
#
_symmetry.space_group_name_H-M   'P 1'
#
loop_
_entity.id
_entity.type
_entity.pdbx_description
1 polymer ?
#
loop_
_entity_poly.entity_id
_entity_poly.type
_entity_poly.pdbx_seq_one_letter_code
_entity_poly.pdbx_strand_id
1 'polypeptide(L)'
;VMMPILLGMTERYPHLKLTLTFNDRIIDPLDAGFDLAIRYGALKDSADLVAKKLNDQHLVLCASPSYLERYGCPQSLQALSQHRCLMAWRGGSPLSWRVKDDNGQEVRFNPSPFHQISDGDAMMDACMAGAGIVQFPEALLRPFIVQGKLVTILPAHAPPPTELNIIWPRSYQRLPSVRFIINELVSLADKNVFG
;
A
#
# COMPACT_ATOMS: atom_id res chain seq x y z
N VAL A 1 1.97 7.28 -6.18
CA VAL A 1 3.25 6.86 -6.81
C VAL A 1 3.02 6.23 -8.19
N MET A 2 2.12 5.24 -8.33
CA MET A 2 1.97 4.48 -9.59
C MET A 2 1.40 5.29 -10.75
N MET A 3 0.37 6.10 -10.53
CA MET A 3 -0.29 6.87 -11.61
C MET A 3 0.65 7.79 -12.39
N PRO A 4 1.47 8.65 -11.75
CA PRO A 4 2.42 9.47 -12.50
C PRO A 4 3.40 8.66 -13.36
N ILE A 5 3.82 7.49 -12.90
CA ILE A 5 4.70 6.58 -13.64
C ILE A 5 4.00 6.06 -14.91
N LEU A 6 2.77 5.56 -14.77
CA LEU A 6 2.00 5.03 -15.90
C LEU A 6 1.67 6.11 -16.93
N LEU A 7 1.28 7.30 -16.48
CA LEU A 7 1.04 8.44 -17.37
C LEU A 7 2.32 8.88 -18.10
N GLY A 8 3.46 8.95 -17.40
CA GLY A 8 4.74 9.24 -18.04
C GLY A 8 5.16 8.21 -19.09
N MET A 9 4.72 6.94 -18.97
CA MET A 9 4.91 5.94 -20.02
C MET A 9 4.07 6.27 -21.27
N THR A 10 2.80 6.68 -21.10
CA THR A 10 1.93 7.02 -22.24
C THR A 10 2.37 8.28 -22.97
N GLU A 11 3.00 9.23 -22.29
CA GLU A 11 3.60 10.40 -22.93
C GLU A 11 4.78 10.03 -23.85
N ARG A 12 5.63 9.10 -23.38
CA ARG A 12 6.77 8.61 -24.18
C ARG A 12 6.38 7.67 -25.33
N TYR A 13 5.23 7.00 -25.17
CA TYR A 13 4.72 6.01 -26.13
C TYR A 13 3.24 6.29 -26.45
N PRO A 14 2.94 7.24 -27.37
CA PRO A 14 1.57 7.72 -27.63
C PRO A 14 0.58 6.66 -28.11
N HIS A 15 1.08 5.52 -28.60
CA HIS A 15 0.23 4.40 -29.01
C HIS A 15 -0.13 3.46 -27.84
N LEU A 16 0.49 3.62 -26.67
CA LEU A 16 0.17 2.85 -25.49
C LEU A 16 -1.10 3.42 -24.85
N LYS A 17 -2.17 2.64 -24.89
CA LYS A 17 -3.44 2.95 -24.24
C LYS A 17 -3.59 2.07 -23.01
N LEU A 18 -3.98 2.65 -21.89
CA LEU A 18 -4.13 1.95 -20.61
C LEU A 18 -5.60 1.93 -20.20
N THR A 19 -6.08 0.76 -19.81
CA THR A 19 -7.30 0.61 -19.01
C THR A 19 -6.89 0.22 -17.61
N LEU A 20 -7.16 1.07 -16.64
CA LEU A 20 -6.73 0.88 -15.25
C LEU A 20 -7.94 0.57 -14.38
N THR A 21 -7.86 -0.52 -13.65
CA THR A 21 -8.88 -0.91 -12.67
C THR A 21 -8.21 -1.00 -11.29
N PHE A 22 -8.78 -0.29 -10.33
CA PHE A 22 -8.38 -0.37 -8.93
C PHE A 22 -9.38 -1.26 -8.22
N ASN A 23 -8.90 -2.35 -7.65
CA ASN A 23 -9.77 -3.34 -7.03
C ASN A 23 -9.21 -3.77 -5.68
N ASP A 24 -10.08 -3.86 -4.71
CA ASP A 24 -9.74 -4.31 -3.37
C ASP A 24 -9.72 -5.83 -3.21
N ARG A 25 -10.27 -6.56 -4.16
CA ARG A 25 -10.28 -8.02 -4.15
C ARG A 25 -9.02 -8.56 -4.81
N ILE A 26 -8.51 -9.68 -4.29
CA ILE A 26 -7.49 -10.45 -4.96
C ILE A 26 -8.17 -11.13 -6.16
N ILE A 27 -7.91 -10.59 -7.34
CA ILE A 27 -8.45 -11.11 -8.60
C ILE A 27 -7.29 -11.81 -9.33
N ASP A 28 -7.57 -12.96 -9.91
CA ASP A 28 -6.65 -13.58 -10.85
C ASP A 28 -6.67 -12.77 -12.16
N PRO A 29 -5.52 -12.27 -12.64
CA PRO A 29 -5.46 -11.51 -13.89
C PRO A 29 -6.02 -12.26 -15.10
N LEU A 30 -5.85 -13.60 -15.14
CA LEU A 30 -6.38 -14.44 -16.21
C LEU A 30 -7.90 -14.43 -16.23
N ASP A 31 -8.53 -14.68 -15.08
CA ASP A 31 -9.99 -14.75 -14.96
C ASP A 31 -10.65 -13.40 -15.25
N ALA A 32 -9.96 -12.32 -14.93
CA ALA A 32 -10.46 -10.96 -15.13
C ALA A 32 -10.10 -10.36 -16.50
N GLY A 33 -9.30 -11.04 -17.31
CA GLY A 33 -8.87 -10.55 -18.62
C GLY A 33 -7.90 -9.36 -18.56
N PHE A 34 -7.11 -9.24 -17.48
CA PHE A 34 -6.08 -8.22 -17.35
C PHE A 34 -4.76 -8.68 -17.96
N ASP A 35 -4.07 -7.80 -18.67
CA ASP A 35 -2.75 -8.06 -19.21
C ASP A 35 -1.68 -8.19 -18.13
N LEU A 36 -1.80 -7.40 -17.05
CA LEU A 36 -0.93 -7.44 -15.88
C LEU A 36 -1.65 -6.85 -14.66
N ALA A 37 -1.16 -7.20 -13.48
CA ALA A 37 -1.62 -6.62 -12.22
C ALA A 37 -0.42 -6.29 -11.31
N ILE A 38 -0.60 -5.28 -10.48
CA ILE A 38 0.34 -4.90 -9.43
C ILE A 38 -0.34 -5.15 -8.10
N ARG A 39 0.32 -5.87 -7.20
CA ARG A 39 -0.28 -6.23 -5.91
C ARG A 39 0.74 -6.33 -4.78
N TYR A 40 0.23 -6.11 -3.59
CA TYR A 40 0.96 -6.31 -2.34
C TYR A 40 0.80 -7.73 -1.83
N GLY A 41 1.83 -8.21 -1.15
CA GLY A 41 1.84 -9.47 -0.42
C GLY A 41 2.43 -10.64 -1.20
N ALA A 42 2.64 -11.73 -0.47
CA ALA A 42 3.14 -12.96 -1.05
C ALA A 42 2.17 -13.53 -2.08
N LEU A 43 2.73 -14.11 -3.10
CA LEU A 43 1.98 -14.74 -4.19
C LEU A 43 1.91 -16.23 -3.93
N LYS A 44 0.77 -16.84 -4.28
CA LYS A 44 0.69 -18.29 -4.37
C LYS A 44 1.35 -18.74 -5.67
N ASP A 45 2.02 -19.88 -5.62
CA ASP A 45 2.57 -20.50 -6.83
C ASP A 45 1.45 -20.78 -7.83
N SER A 46 1.68 -20.42 -9.07
CA SER A 46 0.78 -20.64 -10.19
C SER A 46 1.58 -21.04 -11.43
N ALA A 47 1.13 -22.08 -12.13
CA ALA A 47 1.74 -22.48 -13.39
C ALA A 47 1.48 -21.45 -14.51
N ASP A 48 0.35 -20.74 -14.44
CA ASP A 48 -0.17 -19.88 -15.49
C ASP A 48 0.25 -18.41 -15.32
N LEU A 49 0.69 -18.02 -14.13
CA LEU A 49 1.13 -16.66 -13.83
C LEU A 49 2.64 -16.58 -13.70
N VAL A 50 3.18 -15.45 -14.09
CA VAL A 50 4.56 -15.04 -13.83
C VAL A 50 4.51 -13.87 -12.89
N ALA A 51 5.41 -13.85 -11.91
CA ALA A 51 5.51 -12.76 -10.96
C ALA A 51 6.95 -12.22 -10.90
N LYS A 52 7.06 -10.94 -10.65
CA LYS A 52 8.34 -10.28 -10.35
C LYS A 52 8.16 -9.27 -9.24
N LYS A 53 8.99 -9.38 -8.23
CA LYS A 53 9.05 -8.40 -7.14
C LYS A 53 9.59 -7.08 -7.67
N LEU A 54 8.90 -5.99 -7.34
CA LEU A 54 9.31 -4.62 -7.66
C LEU A 54 10.03 -3.97 -6.47
N ASN A 55 9.48 -4.12 -5.27
CA ASN A 55 10.03 -3.48 -4.07
C ASN A 55 9.50 -4.15 -2.80
N ASP A 56 10.12 -3.83 -1.67
CA ASP A 56 9.61 -4.06 -0.33
C ASP A 56 8.94 -2.79 0.20
N GLN A 57 7.70 -2.90 0.64
CA GLN A 57 6.93 -1.79 1.18
C GLN A 57 6.85 -1.89 2.69
N HIS A 58 7.32 -0.87 3.38
CA HIS A 58 7.23 -0.75 4.82
C HIS A 58 5.89 -0.13 5.22
N LEU A 59 5.19 -0.75 6.15
CA LEU A 59 3.99 -0.19 6.75
C LEU A 59 4.35 0.55 8.02
N VAL A 60 3.80 1.74 8.19
CA VAL A 60 4.00 2.55 9.38
C VAL A 60 2.66 3.02 9.94
N LEU A 61 2.61 3.21 11.26
CA LEU A 61 1.51 3.89 11.94
C LEU A 61 1.83 5.38 11.97
N CYS A 62 0.85 6.22 11.64
CA CYS A 62 1.03 7.66 11.70
C CYS A 62 -0.23 8.40 12.10
N ALA A 63 -0.04 9.65 12.54
CA ALA A 63 -1.08 10.61 12.86
C ALA A 63 -0.59 12.02 12.53
N SER A 64 -1.50 12.99 12.42
CA SER A 64 -1.12 14.39 12.31
C SER A 64 -0.66 14.96 13.65
N PRO A 65 0.23 15.98 13.66
CA PRO A 65 0.61 16.69 14.89
C PRO A 65 -0.60 17.20 15.66
N SER A 66 -1.59 17.77 14.97
CA SER A 66 -2.80 18.31 15.59
C SER A 66 -3.65 17.23 16.31
N TYR A 67 -3.63 16.00 15.81
CA TYR A 67 -4.25 14.87 16.50
C TYR A 67 -3.48 14.54 17.79
N LEU A 68 -2.15 14.42 17.69
CA LEU A 68 -1.29 14.05 18.81
C LEU A 68 -1.30 15.12 19.93
N GLU A 69 -1.42 16.40 19.57
CA GLU A 69 -1.58 17.50 20.53
C GLU A 69 -2.87 17.38 21.35
N ARG A 70 -3.98 16.93 20.73
CA ARG A 70 -5.28 16.80 21.39
C ARG A 70 -5.44 15.52 22.19
N TYR A 71 -4.89 14.41 21.71
CA TYR A 71 -5.18 13.07 22.26
C TYR A 71 -3.95 12.38 22.83
N GLY A 72 -2.78 13.02 22.77
CA GLY A 72 -1.51 12.41 23.18
C GLY A 72 -0.94 11.47 22.12
N CYS A 73 0.31 11.05 22.34
CA CYS A 73 1.00 10.07 21.49
C CYS A 73 0.93 8.70 22.18
N PRO A 74 0.36 7.66 21.54
CA PRO A 74 0.33 6.32 22.11
C PRO A 74 1.75 5.78 22.30
N GLN A 75 2.02 5.17 23.47
CA GLN A 75 3.32 4.62 23.83
C GLN A 75 3.38 3.09 23.70
N SER A 76 2.26 2.44 23.41
CA SER A 76 2.16 0.99 23.24
C SER A 76 0.99 0.64 22.30
N LEU A 77 0.96 -0.59 21.78
CA LEU A 77 -0.18 -1.09 21.00
C LEU A 77 -1.48 -1.09 21.81
N GLN A 78 -1.40 -1.38 23.10
CA GLN A 78 -2.57 -1.38 23.98
C GLN A 78 -3.16 0.02 24.15
N ALA A 79 -2.32 1.07 24.16
CA ALA A 79 -2.77 2.45 24.25
C ALA A 79 -3.64 2.86 23.03
N LEU A 80 -3.49 2.19 21.87
CA LEU A 80 -4.32 2.44 20.70
C LEU A 80 -5.82 2.19 20.94
N SER A 81 -6.18 1.41 21.94
CA SER A 81 -7.58 1.21 22.35
C SER A 81 -8.26 2.49 22.85
N GLN A 82 -7.48 3.48 23.28
CA GLN A 82 -7.95 4.79 23.74
C GLN A 82 -7.86 5.86 22.64
N HIS A 83 -7.34 5.49 21.47
CA HIS A 83 -7.17 6.39 20.35
C HIS A 83 -8.18 6.14 19.24
N ARG A 84 -8.37 7.16 18.42
CA ARG A 84 -9.22 7.08 17.21
C ARG A 84 -8.46 6.41 16.11
N CYS A 85 -8.78 5.14 15.80
CA CYS A 85 -8.17 4.39 14.74
C CYS A 85 -9.02 4.46 13.47
N LEU A 86 -8.43 4.93 12.37
CA LEU A 86 -9.06 4.96 11.05
C LEU A 86 -8.70 3.67 10.34
N MET A 87 -9.69 2.81 10.13
CA MET A 87 -9.48 1.48 9.57
C MET A 87 -9.87 1.45 8.09
N ALA A 88 -9.03 0.83 7.28
CA ALA A 88 -9.42 0.53 5.92
C ALA A 88 -10.59 -0.46 5.90
N TRP A 89 -11.60 -0.16 5.10
CA TRP A 89 -12.77 -1.03 4.90
C TRP A 89 -12.63 -1.76 3.57
N ARG A 90 -12.65 -3.09 3.60
CA ARG A 90 -12.51 -3.92 2.40
C ARG A 90 -13.31 -5.21 2.52
N GLY A 91 -14.05 -5.53 1.46
CA GLY A 91 -14.77 -6.81 1.41
C GLY A 91 -15.81 -7.03 2.51
N GLY A 92 -16.40 -5.97 3.05
CA GLY A 92 -17.42 -6.07 4.10
C GLY A 92 -16.87 -6.02 5.54
N SER A 93 -15.56 -5.82 5.74
CA SER A 93 -14.95 -5.78 7.06
C SER A 93 -13.77 -4.79 7.14
N PRO A 94 -13.43 -4.29 8.35
CA PRO A 94 -12.21 -3.52 8.55
C PRO A 94 -10.98 -4.40 8.36
N LEU A 95 -9.94 -3.84 7.75
CA LEU A 95 -8.65 -4.52 7.61
C LEU A 95 -7.86 -4.43 8.91
N SER A 96 -7.40 -5.59 9.39
CA SER A 96 -6.45 -5.67 10.50
C SER A 96 -5.16 -4.94 10.16
N TRP A 97 -4.59 -4.22 11.11
CA TRP A 97 -3.23 -3.74 11.01
C TRP A 97 -2.23 -4.87 11.22
N ARG A 98 -1.14 -4.83 10.48
CA ARG A 98 0.01 -5.70 10.71
C ARG A 98 0.98 -4.97 11.61
N VAL A 99 1.37 -5.59 12.72
CA VAL A 99 2.30 -4.99 13.67
C VAL A 99 3.23 -6.07 14.23
N LYS A 100 4.33 -5.67 14.84
CA LYS A 100 5.10 -6.52 15.75
C LYS A 100 4.57 -6.34 17.16
N ASP A 101 4.35 -7.44 17.87
CA ASP A 101 4.06 -7.42 19.29
C ASP A 101 5.32 -7.09 20.12
N ASP A 102 5.19 -7.07 21.43
CA ASP A 102 6.29 -6.80 22.38
C ASP A 102 7.39 -7.89 22.35
N ASN A 103 7.11 -9.07 21.79
CA ASN A 103 8.06 -10.15 21.57
C ASN A 103 8.73 -10.07 20.18
N GLY A 104 8.40 -9.07 19.38
CA GLY A 104 8.90 -8.88 18.01
C GLY A 104 8.25 -9.79 16.97
N GLN A 105 7.18 -10.51 17.32
CA GLN A 105 6.45 -11.37 16.39
C GLN A 105 5.41 -10.57 15.61
N GLU A 106 5.29 -10.86 14.31
CA GLU A 106 4.26 -10.25 13.49
C GLU A 106 2.89 -10.80 13.88
N VAL A 107 1.99 -9.89 14.22
CA VAL A 107 0.60 -10.20 14.56
C VAL A 107 -0.38 -9.31 13.81
N ARG A 108 -1.61 -9.78 13.69
CA ARG A 108 -2.72 -8.95 13.21
C ARG A 108 -3.37 -8.25 14.40
N PHE A 109 -3.29 -6.94 14.39
CA PHE A 109 -3.86 -6.08 15.42
C PHE A 109 -5.17 -5.46 14.93
N ASN A 110 -6.22 -5.59 15.73
CA ASN A 110 -7.57 -5.13 15.41
C ASN A 110 -8.02 -4.08 16.43
N PRO A 111 -7.62 -2.82 16.29
CA PRO A 111 -8.18 -1.78 17.15
C PRO A 111 -9.67 -1.59 16.87
N SER A 112 -10.43 -1.13 17.86
CA SER A 112 -11.82 -0.70 17.60
C SER A 112 -11.82 0.44 16.58
N PRO A 113 -12.50 0.28 15.43
CA PRO A 113 -12.49 1.32 14.42
C PRO A 113 -13.30 2.54 14.91
N PHE A 114 -12.69 3.73 14.83
CA PHE A 114 -13.41 4.98 15.04
C PHE A 114 -14.15 5.41 13.77
N HIS A 115 -13.44 5.33 12.63
CA HIS A 115 -14.00 5.44 11.29
C HIS A 115 -13.50 4.31 10.41
N GLN A 116 -14.31 3.95 9.40
CA GLN A 116 -13.98 2.94 8.40
C GLN A 116 -14.10 3.56 7.03
N ILE A 117 -13.02 3.53 6.25
CA ILE A 117 -12.91 4.24 4.98
C ILE A 117 -12.36 3.26 3.93
N SER A 118 -13.04 3.12 2.81
CA SER A 118 -12.64 2.20 1.73
C SER A 118 -11.64 2.81 0.75
N ASP A 119 -11.55 4.13 0.71
CA ASP A 119 -10.65 4.85 -0.18
C ASP A 119 -9.39 5.32 0.55
N GLY A 120 -8.22 5.02 -0.03
CA GLY A 120 -6.93 5.33 0.59
C GLY A 120 -6.61 6.82 0.65
N ASP A 121 -6.96 7.59 -0.38
CA ASP A 121 -6.70 9.02 -0.41
C ASP A 121 -7.59 9.75 0.59
N ALA A 122 -8.88 9.38 0.65
CA ALA A 122 -9.81 9.91 1.67
C ALA A 122 -9.36 9.57 3.10
N MET A 123 -8.81 8.37 3.32
CA MET A 123 -8.30 7.99 4.65
C MET A 123 -7.06 8.79 5.02
N MET A 124 -6.19 9.08 4.06
CA MET A 124 -5.01 9.91 4.26
C MET A 124 -5.40 11.37 4.56
N ASP A 125 -6.37 11.92 3.83
CA ASP A 125 -6.92 13.26 4.08
C ASP A 125 -7.54 13.37 5.47
N ALA A 126 -8.29 12.35 5.90
CA ALA A 126 -8.86 12.30 7.24
C ALA A 126 -7.75 12.27 8.32
N CYS A 127 -6.67 11.51 8.11
CA CYS A 127 -5.54 11.48 9.04
C CYS A 127 -4.86 12.87 9.11
N MET A 128 -4.58 13.51 7.99
CA MET A 128 -3.99 14.85 7.93
C MET A 128 -4.89 15.91 8.59
N ALA A 129 -6.19 15.77 8.47
CA ALA A 129 -7.18 16.62 9.14
C ALA A 129 -7.30 16.38 10.65
N GLY A 130 -6.55 15.44 11.21
CA GLY A 130 -6.55 15.15 12.65
C GLY A 130 -7.69 14.26 13.13
N ALA A 131 -8.27 13.45 12.25
CA ALA A 131 -9.37 12.56 12.60
C ALA A 131 -8.91 11.32 13.40
N GLY A 132 -7.65 10.87 13.22
CA GLY A 132 -7.15 9.70 13.93
C GLY A 132 -5.83 9.16 13.41
N ILE A 133 -5.51 7.94 13.84
CA ILE A 133 -4.31 7.17 13.50
C ILE A 133 -4.62 6.24 12.34
N VAL A 134 -3.68 6.10 11.42
CA VAL A 134 -3.76 5.17 10.27
C VAL A 134 -2.53 4.29 10.19
N GLN A 135 -2.65 3.16 9.48
CA GLN A 135 -1.51 2.38 9.00
C GLN A 135 -1.47 2.44 7.47
N PHE A 136 -0.31 2.84 6.92
CA PHE A 136 -0.11 2.97 5.48
C PHE A 136 1.31 2.57 5.04
N PRO A 137 1.52 2.29 3.75
CA PRO A 137 2.86 2.22 3.18
C PRO A 137 3.62 3.53 3.37
N GLU A 138 4.81 3.46 3.96
CA GLU A 138 5.66 4.61 4.25
C GLU A 138 5.95 5.45 3.00
N ALA A 139 6.17 4.79 1.85
CA ALA A 139 6.43 5.47 0.58
C ALA A 139 5.33 6.46 0.17
N LEU A 140 4.06 6.19 0.53
CA LEU A 140 2.94 7.11 0.29
C LEU A 140 2.91 8.28 1.27
N LEU A 141 3.40 8.07 2.49
CA LEU A 141 3.36 9.05 3.58
C LEU A 141 4.59 9.94 3.63
N ARG A 142 5.71 9.49 3.05
CA ARG A 142 7.01 10.18 3.12
C ARG A 142 6.94 11.67 2.76
N PRO A 143 6.24 12.10 1.68
CA PRO A 143 6.12 13.53 1.37
C PRO A 143 5.46 14.34 2.48
N PHE A 144 4.47 13.77 3.17
CA PHE A 144 3.75 14.42 4.26
C PHE A 144 4.53 14.40 5.58
N ILE A 145 5.29 13.33 5.81
CA ILE A 145 6.20 13.23 6.97
C ILE A 145 7.32 14.26 6.87
N VAL A 146 7.95 14.38 5.69
CA VAL A 146 9.00 15.38 5.44
C VAL A 146 8.48 16.82 5.59
N GLN A 147 7.22 17.07 5.22
CA GLN A 147 6.56 18.36 5.40
C GLN A 147 6.06 18.61 6.85
N GLY A 148 6.24 17.66 7.75
CA GLY A 148 5.75 17.74 9.13
C GLY A 148 4.23 17.66 9.29
N LYS A 149 3.50 17.27 8.24
CA LYS A 149 2.04 17.11 8.27
C LYS A 149 1.61 15.81 8.95
N LEU A 150 2.47 14.82 8.92
CA LEU A 150 2.29 13.52 9.59
C LEU A 150 3.51 13.16 10.41
N VAL A 151 3.29 12.43 11.48
CA VAL A 151 4.33 11.92 12.39
C VAL A 151 4.15 10.41 12.52
N THR A 152 5.24 9.68 12.33
CA THR A 152 5.28 8.23 12.59
C THR A 152 5.21 7.98 14.10
N ILE A 153 4.37 7.04 14.49
CA ILE A 153 4.19 6.63 15.89
C ILE A 153 4.49 5.13 16.03
N LEU A 154 4.87 4.71 17.21
CA LEU A 154 5.16 3.31 17.54
C LEU A 154 6.11 2.62 16.53
N PRO A 155 7.26 3.21 16.19
CA PRO A 155 8.15 2.66 15.15
C PRO A 155 8.70 1.28 15.50
N ALA A 156 8.83 0.95 16.78
CA ALA A 156 9.26 -0.38 17.25
C ALA A 156 8.27 -1.50 16.87
N HIS A 157 7.00 -1.15 16.64
CA HIS A 157 5.94 -2.07 16.26
C HIS A 157 5.72 -2.16 14.74
N ALA A 158 6.59 -1.55 13.91
CA ALA A 158 6.50 -1.68 12.47
C ALA A 158 6.65 -3.16 12.05
N PRO A 159 5.75 -3.68 11.19
CA PRO A 159 5.81 -5.07 10.75
C PRO A 159 6.98 -5.29 9.77
N PRO A 160 7.33 -6.54 9.47
CA PRO A 160 8.19 -6.84 8.34
C PRO A 160 7.64 -6.25 7.03
N PRO A 161 8.51 -5.90 6.08
CA PRO A 161 8.07 -5.35 4.80
C PRO A 161 7.12 -6.28 4.05
N THR A 162 6.27 -5.70 3.24
CA THR A 162 5.38 -6.42 2.33
C THR A 162 5.88 -6.25 0.91
N GLU A 163 6.03 -7.34 0.18
CA GLU A 163 6.44 -7.27 -1.22
C GLU A 163 5.40 -6.55 -2.08
N LEU A 164 5.87 -5.68 -2.95
CA LEU A 164 5.12 -5.15 -4.08
C LEU A 164 5.53 -5.95 -5.32
N ASN A 165 4.58 -6.63 -5.92
CA ASN A 165 4.81 -7.52 -7.04
C ASN A 165 4.04 -7.07 -8.28
N ILE A 166 4.66 -7.23 -9.46
CA ILE A 166 3.95 -7.23 -10.75
C ILE A 166 3.72 -8.68 -11.16
N ILE A 167 2.51 -8.99 -11.62
CA ILE A 167 2.10 -10.32 -12.07
C ILE A 167 1.41 -10.23 -13.43
N TRP A 168 1.60 -11.23 -14.27
CA TRP A 168 0.98 -11.32 -15.59
C TRP A 168 0.80 -12.76 -16.02
N PRO A 169 -0.17 -13.05 -16.92
CA PRO A 169 -0.32 -14.36 -17.52
C PRO A 169 0.93 -14.77 -18.31
N ARG A 170 1.39 -15.99 -18.13
CA ARG A 170 2.56 -16.53 -18.85
C ARG A 170 2.38 -16.46 -20.37
N SER A 171 1.16 -16.64 -20.85
CA SER A 171 0.80 -16.51 -22.26
C SER A 171 1.03 -15.10 -22.81
N TYR A 172 0.95 -14.06 -21.98
CA TYR A 172 1.10 -12.65 -22.38
C TYR A 172 2.54 -12.16 -22.31
N GLN A 173 3.47 -12.97 -21.82
CA GLN A 173 4.88 -12.60 -21.69
C GLN A 173 5.53 -12.15 -23.01
N ARG A 174 5.00 -12.59 -24.16
CA ARG A 174 5.52 -12.24 -25.48
C ARG A 174 4.86 -11.01 -26.10
N LEU A 175 3.79 -10.47 -25.51
CA LEU A 175 3.11 -9.28 -25.99
C LEU A 175 4.03 -8.06 -25.84
N PRO A 176 4.29 -7.29 -26.92
CA PRO A 176 5.24 -6.17 -26.87
C PRO A 176 4.86 -5.11 -25.83
N SER A 177 3.57 -4.77 -25.70
CA SER A 177 3.06 -3.79 -24.72
C SER A 177 3.28 -4.26 -23.28
N VAL A 178 2.99 -5.53 -22.98
CA VAL A 178 3.18 -6.12 -21.66
C VAL A 178 4.67 -6.14 -21.29
N ARG A 179 5.52 -6.62 -22.19
CA ARG A 179 6.98 -6.61 -21.99
C ARG A 179 7.54 -5.23 -21.75
N PHE A 180 7.06 -4.25 -22.51
CA PHE A 180 7.47 -2.87 -22.35
C PHE A 180 7.15 -2.35 -20.92
N ILE A 181 5.89 -2.49 -20.48
CA ILE A 181 5.46 -2.04 -19.15
C ILE A 181 6.25 -2.76 -18.05
N ILE A 182 6.43 -4.08 -18.17
CA ILE A 182 7.22 -4.86 -17.20
C ILE A 182 8.65 -4.32 -17.11
N ASN A 183 9.32 -4.14 -18.24
CA ASN A 183 10.71 -3.68 -18.27
C ASN A 183 10.86 -2.28 -17.69
N GLU A 184 9.94 -1.36 -17.97
CA GLU A 184 9.93 -0.01 -17.41
C GLU A 184 9.73 -0.04 -15.89
N LEU A 185 8.73 -0.79 -15.39
CA LEU A 185 8.47 -0.89 -13.95
C LEU A 185 9.64 -1.54 -13.21
N VAL A 186 10.26 -2.57 -13.79
CA VAL A 186 11.46 -3.20 -13.22
C VAL A 186 12.63 -2.23 -13.19
N SER A 187 12.89 -1.50 -14.28
CA SER A 187 13.95 -0.48 -14.32
C SER A 187 13.75 0.63 -13.28
N LEU A 188 12.49 1.00 -13.01
CA LEU A 188 12.15 1.97 -11.96
C LEU A 188 12.31 1.37 -10.56
N ALA A 189 12.02 0.07 -10.40
CA ALA A 189 12.25 -0.66 -9.16
C ALA A 189 13.75 -0.70 -8.82
N ASP A 190 14.60 -0.98 -9.80
CA ASP A 190 16.07 -0.99 -9.64
C ASP A 190 16.62 0.40 -9.22
N LYS A 191 15.90 1.48 -9.57
CA LYS A 191 16.19 2.87 -9.14
C LYS A 191 15.52 3.26 -7.83
N ASN A 192 14.89 2.30 -7.14
CA ASN A 192 14.17 2.50 -5.88
C ASN A 192 13.04 3.56 -5.93
N VAL A 193 12.37 3.70 -7.08
CA VAL A 193 11.29 4.68 -7.25
C VAL A 193 10.04 4.33 -6.44
N PHE A 194 9.87 3.08 -6.06
CA PHE A 194 8.73 2.58 -5.27
C PHE A 194 8.97 2.53 -3.76
N GLY A 195 10.21 2.84 -3.29
CA GLY A 195 10.64 2.77 -1.88
C GLY A 195 10.67 4.09 -1.13
#